data_0ad13b80cd3feb4d76995d8a08b89739
#
_entry.id   0ad13b80cd3feb4d76995d8a08b89739
#
_cell.length_a   1.000
_cell.length_b   1.000
_cell.length_c   1.000
_cell.angle_alpha   90.00
_cell.angle_beta   90.00
_cell.angle_gamma   90.00
#
_symmetry.space_group_name_H-M   'P 1'
#
loop_
_entity.id
_entity.type
_entity.pdbx_description
1 polymer ?
#
loop_
_entity_poly.entity_id
_entity_poly.type
_entity_poly.pdbx_seq_one_letter_code
_entity_poly.pdbx_strand_id
1 'polypeptide(L)'
;MLCLFFAKKGTLKLETEVLHEAPDTFSRTIVKGVLDGNAVANYEGLVTIKKGAKNADADLNERAILLSPHARAGAIPRLEVLENEVKAGHGATVGKVGEDELFYLATRGFPKNEAKRLIVRGFLEAFIEEFPVKEAKEIRTALSKI
;
A
#
# COMPACT_ATOMS: atom_id res chain seq x y z
N MET A 1 6.33 -8.63 -4.69
CA MET A 1 6.98 -7.78 -3.65
C MET A 1 5.92 -7.20 -2.75
N LEU A 2 6.12 -7.25 -1.43
CA LEU A 2 5.22 -6.67 -0.44
C LEU A 2 5.96 -5.56 0.32
N CYS A 3 5.36 -4.39 0.44
CA CYS A 3 5.92 -3.27 1.20
C CYS A 3 4.85 -2.66 2.10
N LEU A 4 5.18 -2.47 3.37
CA LEU A 4 4.34 -1.78 4.35
C LEU A 4 5.14 -0.68 5.03
N PHE A 5 4.56 0.51 5.11
CA PHE A 5 5.16 1.61 5.86
C PHE A 5 4.15 2.31 6.77
N PHE A 6 4.66 2.85 7.86
CA PHE A 6 3.93 3.71 8.78
C PHE A 6 4.77 4.95 9.10
N ALA A 7 4.18 6.13 9.00
CA ALA A 7 4.87 7.38 9.30
C ALA A 7 3.96 8.37 10.06
N LYS A 8 4.52 9.04 11.09
CA LYS A 8 3.86 10.13 11.83
C LYS A 8 4.44 11.51 11.53
N LYS A 9 5.67 11.56 11.02
CA LYS A 9 6.38 12.81 10.69
C LYS A 9 7.46 12.56 9.65
N GLY A 10 7.90 13.64 9.02
CA GLY A 10 8.96 13.59 8.02
C GLY A 10 8.44 13.20 6.64
N THR A 11 9.38 13.06 5.70
CA THR A 11 9.10 12.70 4.32
C THR A 11 9.71 11.34 4.00
N LEU A 12 8.89 10.42 3.49
CA LEU A 12 9.30 9.15 2.93
C LEU A 12 9.22 9.24 1.40
N LYS A 13 10.26 8.84 0.71
CA LYS A 13 10.24 8.55 -0.71
C LYS A 13 10.49 7.06 -0.90
N LEU A 14 9.60 6.39 -1.62
CA LEU A 14 9.69 4.97 -1.94
C LEU A 14 9.60 4.78 -3.44
N GLU A 15 10.57 4.07 -4.00
CA GLU A 15 10.62 3.73 -5.41
C GLU A 15 10.68 2.22 -5.58
N THR A 16 9.94 1.70 -6.55
CA THR A 16 10.01 0.28 -6.93
C THR A 16 10.10 0.15 -8.45
N GLU A 17 10.93 -0.79 -8.89
CA GLU A 17 11.05 -1.12 -10.30
C GLU A 17 10.93 -2.64 -10.47
N VAL A 18 10.13 -3.05 -11.46
CA VAL A 18 9.97 -4.45 -11.87
C VAL A 18 10.17 -4.52 -13.37
N LEU A 19 11.05 -5.44 -13.80
CA LEU A 19 11.38 -5.64 -15.19
C LEU A 19 11.07 -7.09 -15.62
N HIS A 20 10.22 -7.22 -16.64
CA HIS A 20 9.92 -8.48 -17.32
C HIS A 20 10.74 -8.54 -18.62
N GLU A 21 11.70 -9.47 -18.70
CA GLU A 21 12.60 -9.65 -19.84
C GLU A 21 12.40 -11.00 -20.56
N ALA A 22 11.67 -11.92 -19.93
CA ALA A 22 11.44 -13.27 -20.44
C ALA A 22 9.94 -13.58 -20.53
N PRO A 23 9.52 -14.51 -21.40
CA PRO A 23 8.12 -14.95 -21.47
C PRO A 23 7.71 -15.69 -20.19
N ASP A 24 6.40 -15.80 -19.98
CA ASP A 24 5.76 -16.53 -18.89
C ASP A 24 6.19 -16.08 -17.48
N THR A 25 6.52 -14.80 -17.33
CA THR A 25 6.94 -14.21 -16.06
C THR A 25 5.75 -13.61 -15.30
N PHE A 26 5.82 -13.66 -13.96
CA PHE A 26 4.78 -13.11 -13.10
C PHE A 26 5.37 -12.13 -12.09
N SER A 27 4.68 -11.01 -11.87
CA SER A 27 4.99 -10.09 -10.78
C SER A 27 3.74 -9.53 -10.11
N ARG A 28 3.79 -9.43 -8.79
CA ARG A 28 2.79 -8.75 -7.98
C ARG A 28 3.49 -7.85 -6.99
N THR A 29 3.27 -6.55 -7.11
CA THR A 29 3.78 -5.54 -6.18
C THR A 29 2.61 -4.90 -5.45
N ILE A 30 2.61 -5.04 -4.12
CA ILE A 30 1.61 -4.41 -3.26
C ILE A 30 2.33 -3.53 -2.25
N VAL A 31 1.95 -2.26 -2.24
CA VAL A 31 2.43 -1.27 -1.27
C VAL A 31 1.26 -0.78 -0.43
N LYS A 32 1.36 -0.88 0.89
CA LYS A 32 0.39 -0.28 1.80
C LYS A 32 1.06 0.70 2.74
N GLY A 33 0.43 1.87 2.88
CA GLY A 33 0.92 2.95 3.73
C GLY A 33 -0.11 3.45 4.73
N VAL A 34 0.35 3.78 5.93
CA VAL A 34 -0.46 4.48 6.94
C VAL A 34 0.29 5.72 7.38
N LEU A 35 -0.33 6.88 7.23
CA LEU A 35 0.27 8.16 7.56
C LEU A 35 -0.56 8.90 8.61
N ASP A 36 0.11 9.42 9.62
CA ASP A 36 -0.50 10.23 10.68
C ASP A 36 0.28 11.53 10.90
N GLY A 37 -0.19 12.38 11.78
CA GLY A 37 0.47 13.65 12.11
C GLY A 37 0.66 14.55 10.88
N ASN A 38 1.91 14.89 10.58
CA ASN A 38 2.32 15.71 9.43
C ASN A 38 3.25 14.94 8.48
N ALA A 39 3.17 13.61 8.47
CA ALA A 39 3.96 12.79 7.57
C ALA A 39 3.59 13.01 6.10
N VAL A 40 4.60 12.93 5.24
CA VAL A 40 4.46 12.96 3.78
C VAL A 40 5.08 11.69 3.21
N ALA A 41 4.37 10.99 2.33
CA ALA A 41 4.92 9.88 1.58
C ALA A 41 4.71 10.09 0.07
N ASN A 42 5.74 9.82 -0.70
CA ASN A 42 5.67 9.79 -2.16
C ASN A 42 6.14 8.42 -2.64
N TYR A 43 5.29 7.73 -3.37
CA TYR A 43 5.58 6.46 -3.99
C TYR A 43 5.66 6.60 -5.50
N GLU A 44 6.71 6.05 -6.09
CA GLU A 44 6.85 5.88 -7.53
C GLU A 44 7.10 4.41 -7.85
N GLY A 45 6.24 3.81 -8.68
CA GLY A 45 6.39 2.42 -9.11
C GLY A 45 6.48 2.33 -10.62
N LEU A 46 7.45 1.58 -11.14
CA LEU A 46 7.58 1.29 -12.56
C LEU A 46 7.54 -0.21 -12.78
N VAL A 47 6.70 -0.63 -13.72
CA VAL A 47 6.76 -1.97 -14.29
C VAL A 47 7.05 -1.84 -15.78
N THR A 48 8.14 -2.45 -16.23
CA THR A 48 8.53 -2.50 -17.64
C THR A 48 8.39 -3.93 -18.15
N ILE A 49 7.65 -4.11 -19.25
CA ILE A 49 7.52 -5.39 -19.95
C ILE A 49 8.20 -5.23 -21.32
N LYS A 50 9.36 -5.86 -21.50
CA LYS A 50 10.14 -5.78 -22.73
C LYS A 50 9.51 -6.60 -23.86
N LYS A 51 9.85 -6.24 -25.09
CA LYS A 51 9.50 -7.02 -26.26
C LYS A 51 10.08 -8.45 -26.14
N GLY A 52 9.25 -9.45 -26.44
CA GLY A 52 9.59 -10.85 -26.25
C GLY A 52 9.19 -11.44 -24.91
N ALA A 53 8.78 -10.64 -23.93
CA ALA A 53 8.26 -11.10 -22.66
C ALA A 53 6.76 -11.48 -22.77
N LYS A 54 6.43 -12.36 -23.69
CA LYS A 54 5.07 -12.87 -23.94
C LYS A 54 4.51 -13.55 -22.69
N ASN A 55 3.19 -13.45 -22.52
CA ASN A 55 2.45 -13.99 -21.38
C ASN A 55 2.92 -13.46 -20.02
N ALA A 56 3.65 -12.35 -19.99
CA ALA A 56 3.96 -11.68 -18.72
C ALA A 56 2.65 -11.24 -18.04
N ASP A 57 2.56 -11.46 -16.73
CA ASP A 57 1.42 -11.03 -15.89
C ASP A 57 1.95 -10.17 -14.76
N ALA A 58 1.63 -8.87 -14.80
CA ALA A 58 2.16 -7.86 -13.89
C ALA A 58 1.05 -7.06 -13.21
N ASP A 59 1.09 -6.97 -11.88
CA ASP A 59 0.17 -6.17 -11.09
C ASP A 59 0.92 -5.29 -10.09
N LEU A 60 0.62 -3.99 -10.11
CA LEU A 60 1.21 -2.97 -9.23
C LEU A 60 0.10 -2.20 -8.51
N ASN A 61 -0.05 -2.43 -7.21
CA ASN A 61 -1.07 -1.76 -6.41
C ASN A 61 -0.47 -1.01 -5.22
N GLU A 62 -0.82 0.27 -5.11
CA GLU A 62 -0.52 1.08 -3.94
C GLU A 62 -1.80 1.54 -3.25
N ARG A 63 -1.83 1.44 -1.93
CA ARG A 63 -2.93 1.97 -1.11
C ARG A 63 -2.39 2.64 0.14
N ALA A 64 -2.74 3.91 0.33
CA ALA A 64 -2.40 4.64 1.54
C ALA A 64 -3.64 5.14 2.26
N ILE A 65 -3.62 5.10 3.60
CA ILE A 65 -4.64 5.67 4.47
C ILE A 65 -4.05 6.82 5.30
N LEU A 66 -4.75 7.93 5.33
CA LEU A 66 -4.37 9.13 6.07
C LEU A 66 -5.22 9.25 7.34
N LEU A 67 -4.56 9.24 8.50
CA LEU A 67 -5.19 9.33 9.82
C LEU A 67 -5.29 10.77 10.35
N SER A 68 -4.60 11.70 9.71
CA SER A 68 -4.54 13.12 10.10
C SER A 68 -4.87 14.00 8.89
N PRO A 69 -5.49 15.18 9.11
CA PRO A 69 -5.73 16.14 8.04
C PRO A 69 -4.45 16.76 7.47
N HIS A 70 -3.33 16.65 8.20
CA HIS A 70 -2.03 17.20 7.79
C HIS A 70 -1.15 16.16 7.08
N ALA A 71 -1.47 14.86 7.20
CA ALA A 71 -0.76 13.81 6.48
C ALA A 71 -1.05 13.90 4.98
N ARG A 72 -0.06 13.58 4.16
CA ARG A 72 -0.15 13.61 2.69
C ARG A 72 0.50 12.37 2.10
N ALA A 73 -0.11 11.83 1.06
CA ALA A 73 0.48 10.76 0.24
C ALA A 73 0.29 11.10 -1.24
N GLY A 74 1.31 10.80 -2.02
CA GLY A 74 1.27 10.81 -3.48
C GLY A 74 1.72 9.45 -4.01
N ALA A 75 1.08 8.99 -5.10
CA ALA A 75 1.45 7.74 -5.76
C ALA A 75 1.46 7.94 -7.28
N ILE A 76 2.52 7.50 -7.91
CA ILE A 76 2.73 7.58 -9.36
C ILE A 76 3.10 6.19 -9.88
N PRO A 77 2.12 5.27 -10.04
CA PRO A 77 2.38 3.99 -10.67
C PRO A 77 2.49 4.19 -12.20
N ARG A 78 3.49 3.56 -12.81
CA ARG A 78 3.74 3.60 -14.25
C ARG A 78 3.88 2.21 -14.83
N LEU A 79 3.36 2.02 -16.05
CA LEU A 79 3.55 0.83 -16.86
C LEU A 79 4.20 1.23 -18.18
N GLU A 80 5.27 0.53 -18.54
CA GLU A 80 5.89 0.57 -19.86
C GLU A 80 5.78 -0.81 -20.50
N VAL A 81 4.88 -0.94 -21.48
CA VAL A 81 4.55 -2.22 -22.08
C VAL A 81 4.92 -2.23 -23.54
N LEU A 82 5.94 -3.02 -23.89
CA LEU A 82 6.49 -3.14 -25.24
C LEU A 82 6.10 -4.46 -25.92
N GLU A 83 5.29 -5.28 -25.28
CA GLU A 83 4.77 -6.58 -25.79
C GLU A 83 3.24 -6.58 -25.75
N ASN A 84 2.62 -7.17 -26.78
CA ASN A 84 1.15 -7.14 -26.93
C ASN A 84 0.45 -8.28 -26.19
N GLU A 85 1.06 -9.45 -26.09
CA GLU A 85 0.48 -10.66 -25.52
C GLU A 85 0.80 -10.72 -23.99
N VAL A 86 0.27 -9.77 -23.20
CA VAL A 86 0.56 -9.67 -21.77
C VAL A 86 -0.70 -9.29 -20.97
N LYS A 87 -0.65 -9.49 -19.67
CA LYS A 87 -1.57 -8.89 -18.70
C LYS A 87 -0.79 -7.92 -17.84
N ALA A 88 -1.21 -6.66 -17.82
CA ALA A 88 -0.57 -5.66 -17.00
C ALA A 88 -1.62 -4.72 -16.40
N GLY A 89 -1.51 -4.47 -15.11
CA GLY A 89 -2.38 -3.57 -14.39
C GLY A 89 -1.64 -2.76 -13.33
N HIS A 90 -2.13 -1.57 -13.07
CA HIS A 90 -1.70 -0.79 -11.92
C HIS A 90 -2.88 -0.06 -11.28
N GLY A 91 -2.74 0.25 -9.99
CA GLY A 91 -3.71 1.03 -9.25
C GLY A 91 -3.05 1.80 -8.11
N ALA A 92 -3.55 3.00 -7.86
CA ALA A 92 -3.16 3.77 -6.69
C ALA A 92 -4.40 4.36 -6.01
N THR A 93 -4.44 4.27 -4.69
CA THR A 93 -5.53 4.82 -3.89
C THR A 93 -4.99 5.49 -2.63
N VAL A 94 -5.34 6.75 -2.45
CA VAL A 94 -5.07 7.48 -1.20
C VAL A 94 -6.40 7.89 -0.59
N GLY A 95 -6.69 7.35 0.59
CA GLY A 95 -7.94 7.61 1.33
C GLY A 95 -7.67 8.28 2.68
N LYS A 96 -8.63 9.09 3.13
CA LYS A 96 -8.69 9.54 4.54
C LYS A 96 -9.62 8.62 5.30
N VAL A 97 -9.36 8.46 6.60
CA VAL A 97 -10.37 7.84 7.47
C VAL A 97 -11.61 8.73 7.48
N GLY A 98 -12.74 8.17 7.07
CA GLY A 98 -14.00 8.89 6.98
C GLY A 98 -14.53 9.30 8.36
N GLU A 99 -15.14 10.49 8.44
CA GLU A 99 -15.81 10.92 9.67
C GLU A 99 -17.02 10.05 9.99
N ASP A 100 -17.70 9.55 8.96
CA ASP A 100 -18.86 8.65 9.11
C ASP A 100 -18.47 7.31 9.73
N GLU A 101 -17.32 6.74 9.32
CA GLU A 101 -16.79 5.50 9.90
C GLU A 101 -16.41 5.71 11.37
N LEU A 102 -15.76 6.83 11.67
CA LEU A 102 -15.41 7.21 13.04
C LEU A 102 -16.66 7.45 13.90
N PHE A 103 -17.67 8.12 13.33
CA PHE A 103 -18.95 8.35 14.00
C PHE A 103 -19.67 7.02 14.29
N TYR A 104 -19.76 6.13 13.31
CA TYR A 104 -20.36 4.82 13.49
C TYR A 104 -19.68 4.03 14.62
N LEU A 105 -18.35 4.01 14.65
CA LEU A 105 -17.61 3.33 15.73
C LEU A 105 -17.82 4.02 17.09
N ALA A 106 -17.92 5.34 17.13
CA ALA A 106 -18.25 6.08 18.34
C ALA A 106 -19.63 5.73 18.90
N THR A 107 -20.64 5.54 18.04
CA THR A 107 -21.98 5.09 18.46
C THR A 107 -21.96 3.66 19.04
N ARG A 108 -20.93 2.88 18.75
CA ARG A 108 -20.70 1.55 19.32
C ARG A 108 -19.80 1.57 20.56
N GLY A 109 -19.47 2.76 21.07
CA GLY A 109 -18.70 2.95 22.31
C GLY A 109 -17.18 2.96 22.14
N PHE A 110 -16.65 2.99 20.89
CA PHE A 110 -15.22 3.09 20.66
C PHE A 110 -14.75 4.54 20.76
N PRO A 111 -13.81 4.86 21.66
CA PRO A 111 -13.14 6.17 21.65
C PRO A 111 -12.43 6.43 20.30
N LYS A 112 -12.33 7.70 19.90
CA LYS A 112 -11.79 8.08 18.59
C LYS A 112 -10.44 7.43 18.23
N ASN A 113 -9.55 7.31 19.21
CA ASN A 113 -8.24 6.70 19.00
C ASN A 113 -8.34 5.18 18.78
N GLU A 114 -9.24 4.50 19.49
CA GLU A 114 -9.48 3.07 19.30
C GLU A 114 -10.18 2.79 17.98
N ALA A 115 -11.12 3.65 17.58
CA ALA A 115 -11.78 3.58 16.28
C ALA A 115 -10.75 3.67 15.14
N LYS A 116 -9.82 4.64 15.21
CA LYS A 116 -8.73 4.75 14.23
C LYS A 116 -7.86 3.49 14.18
N ARG A 117 -7.49 2.95 15.35
CA ARG A 117 -6.70 1.70 15.43
C ARG A 117 -7.44 0.53 14.78
N LEU A 118 -8.73 0.41 15.02
CA LEU A 118 -9.55 -0.65 14.45
C LEU A 118 -9.60 -0.57 12.92
N ILE A 119 -9.78 0.64 12.37
CA ILE A 119 -9.76 0.88 10.93
C ILE A 119 -8.40 0.53 10.33
N VAL A 120 -7.29 0.97 10.96
CA VAL A 120 -5.93 0.64 10.50
C VAL A 120 -5.68 -0.88 10.52
N ARG A 121 -6.10 -1.56 11.58
CA ARG A 121 -5.97 -3.02 11.66
C ARG A 121 -6.77 -3.71 10.56
N GLY A 122 -8.02 -3.33 10.34
CA GLY A 122 -8.84 -3.89 9.26
C GLY A 122 -8.24 -3.64 7.87
N PHE A 123 -7.66 -2.45 7.65
CA PHE A 123 -6.97 -2.11 6.40
C PHE A 123 -5.72 -2.96 6.14
N LEU A 124 -4.99 -3.35 7.19
CA LEU A 124 -3.71 -4.03 7.07
C LEU A 124 -3.78 -5.54 7.27
N GLU A 125 -4.77 -6.08 8.02
CA GLU A 125 -4.74 -7.46 8.51
C GLU A 125 -4.60 -8.49 7.38
N ALA A 126 -5.45 -8.42 6.36
CA ALA A 126 -5.37 -9.34 5.23
C ALA A 126 -4.04 -9.22 4.45
N PHE A 127 -3.40 -8.05 4.48
CA PHE A 127 -2.11 -7.85 3.84
C PHE A 127 -0.96 -8.37 4.70
N ILE A 128 -1.07 -8.27 6.03
CA ILE A 128 -0.07 -8.80 6.95
C ILE A 128 0.00 -10.32 6.88
N GLU A 129 -1.12 -10.99 6.58
CA GLU A 129 -1.15 -12.43 6.40
C GLU A 129 -0.37 -12.94 5.18
N GLU A 130 -0.08 -12.06 4.20
CA GLU A 130 0.75 -12.38 3.03
C GLU A 130 2.26 -12.38 3.37
N PHE A 131 2.67 -11.85 4.53
CA PHE A 131 4.06 -11.86 4.97
C PHE A 131 4.42 -13.19 5.65
N PRO A 132 5.71 -13.58 5.63
CA PRO A 132 6.15 -14.70 6.44
C PRO A 132 5.84 -14.49 7.92
N VAL A 133 5.63 -15.59 8.66
CA VAL A 133 5.11 -15.57 10.05
C VAL A 133 5.92 -14.65 10.98
N LYS A 134 7.23 -14.62 10.82
CA LYS A 134 8.12 -13.79 11.65
C LYS A 134 7.85 -12.31 11.43
N GLU A 135 7.87 -11.88 10.17
CA GLU A 135 7.64 -10.49 9.77
C GLU A 135 6.22 -10.04 10.12
N ALA A 136 5.22 -10.88 9.90
CA ALA A 136 3.84 -10.62 10.28
C ALA A 136 3.70 -10.36 11.79
N LYS A 137 4.41 -11.11 12.63
CA LYS A 137 4.42 -10.91 14.09
C LYS A 137 5.09 -9.58 14.48
N GLU A 138 6.21 -9.25 13.84
CA GLU A 138 6.91 -7.97 14.07
C GLU A 138 6.03 -6.78 13.68
N ILE A 139 5.37 -6.85 12.53
CA ILE A 139 4.42 -5.82 12.05
C ILE A 139 3.27 -5.65 13.06
N ARG A 140 2.61 -6.73 13.50
CA ARG A 140 1.53 -6.64 14.49
C ARG A 140 1.99 -6.02 15.81
N THR A 141 3.21 -6.34 16.24
CA THR A 141 3.81 -5.76 17.45
C THR A 141 4.07 -4.26 17.27
N ALA A 142 4.52 -3.82 16.11
CA ALA A 142 4.70 -2.40 15.80
C ALA A 142 3.35 -1.65 15.76
N LEU A 143 2.33 -2.24 15.14
CA LEU A 143 0.99 -1.66 15.05
C LEU A 143 0.28 -1.53 16.40
N SER A 144 0.59 -2.38 17.38
CA SER A 144 0.00 -2.26 18.72
C SER A 144 0.43 -1.00 19.47
N LYS A 145 1.50 -0.32 19.02
CA LYS A 145 2.04 0.92 19.59
C LYS A 145 1.50 2.20 18.92
N ILE A 146 0.68 2.04 17.89
CA ILE A 146 0.00 3.12 17.17
C ILE A 146 -1.32 3.44 17.86
#